data_7f037b7889244f117f845b5488bb604c
#
_entry.id   7f037b7889244f117f845b5488bb604c
#
_cell.length_a   1.000
_cell.length_b   1.000
_cell.length_c   1.000
_cell.angle_alpha   90.00
_cell.angle_beta   90.00
_cell.angle_gamma   90.00
#
_symmetry.space_group_name_H-M   'P 1'
#
loop_
_entity.id
_entity.type
_entity.pdbx_description
1 polymer ?
#
loop_
_entity_poly.entity_id
_entity_poly.type
_entity_poly.pdbx_seq_one_letter_code
_entity_poly.pdbx_strand_id
1 'polypeptide(L)'
;MNWAGADAAAARLDAGVAKAATFLRERLRSGAYGLACVGSDGSPRVSNDKGHVFVAAFIAEAMTGLFDELDRTIVLVRILSEENGGLWGFAPPMSFHDDAFRVFHVDADDTAYVLRTLRRLGANRNPECLARFYREPQRLFATFDAPGPTALTWEPSARHNLLAHPDVNANVFLALRGTHVEGLVDYELLLRTQDASGFWRSYFYPSPLFGTLLALDAMQGNPALHGIPAFADATARALAFVAGSQNADGSWGRAGDAYETALAVAALAGRHEHDAATHRGVEHLLSAMAADGSWTSEACVWEFHAGETDVWRAYDRHRAYVTARCTTALRRVAGRLGAFP
;
A
#
# COMPACT_ATOMS: atom_id res chain seq x y z
N MET A 1 -22.70 2.18 11.95
CA MET A 1 -22.01 2.55 13.22
C MET A 1 -22.94 3.39 14.07
N ASN A 2 -23.32 2.89 15.21
CA ASN A 2 -24.14 3.66 16.17
C ASN A 2 -23.21 4.09 17.31
N TRP A 3 -22.49 5.17 17.09
CA TRP A 3 -21.55 5.71 18.10
C TRP A 3 -22.38 6.57 19.07
N ALA A 4 -22.30 6.32 20.36
CA ALA A 4 -22.84 7.26 21.33
C ALA A 4 -22.13 8.61 21.12
N GLY A 5 -22.87 9.63 20.65
CA GLY A 5 -22.28 10.90 20.18
C GLY A 5 -21.78 10.88 18.73
N ALA A 6 -22.46 10.18 17.84
CA ALA A 6 -22.07 10.01 16.42
C ALA A 6 -21.65 11.32 15.73
N ASP A 7 -22.36 12.42 16.00
CA ASP A 7 -22.04 13.73 15.40
C ASP A 7 -20.70 14.30 15.91
N ALA A 8 -20.41 14.14 17.20
CA ALA A 8 -19.15 14.63 17.78
C ALA A 8 -17.95 13.77 17.31
N ALA A 9 -18.13 12.47 17.19
CA ALA A 9 -17.11 11.57 16.66
C ALA A 9 -16.84 11.83 15.17
N ALA A 10 -17.88 12.05 14.38
CA ALA A 10 -17.77 12.43 12.98
C ALA A 10 -17.05 13.77 12.83
N ALA A 11 -17.38 14.77 13.63
CA ALA A 11 -16.71 16.08 13.61
C ALA A 11 -15.21 15.99 13.98
N ARG A 12 -14.87 15.18 14.98
CA ARG A 12 -13.44 14.93 15.34
C ARG A 12 -12.68 14.26 14.21
N LEU A 13 -13.28 13.26 13.58
CA LEU A 13 -12.70 12.55 12.45
C LEU A 13 -12.49 13.48 11.28
N ASP A 14 -13.47 14.32 10.94
CA ASP A 14 -13.37 15.32 9.89
C ASP A 14 -12.27 16.35 10.16
N ALA A 15 -12.19 16.85 11.38
CA ALA A 15 -11.15 17.78 11.78
C ALA A 15 -9.75 17.14 11.69
N GLY A 16 -9.62 15.87 12.08
CA GLY A 16 -8.38 15.09 11.93
C GLY A 16 -7.97 14.94 10.46
N VAL A 17 -8.90 14.53 9.61
CA VAL A 17 -8.67 14.40 8.17
C VAL A 17 -8.28 15.74 7.54
N ALA A 18 -8.91 16.84 7.91
CA ALA A 18 -8.60 18.17 7.38
C ALA A 18 -7.17 18.62 7.76
N LYS A 19 -6.74 18.38 9.02
CA LYS A 19 -5.37 18.66 9.45
C LYS A 19 -4.35 17.82 8.68
N ALA A 20 -4.59 16.52 8.56
CA ALA A 20 -3.72 15.61 7.84
C ALA A 20 -3.62 15.98 6.35
N ALA A 21 -4.73 16.39 5.74
CA ALA A 21 -4.75 16.86 4.36
C ALA A 21 -3.88 18.12 4.17
N THR A 22 -3.89 19.04 5.14
CA THR A 22 -3.01 20.22 5.11
C THR A 22 -1.56 19.82 5.15
N PHE A 23 -1.18 18.93 6.08
CA PHE A 23 0.19 18.41 6.17
C PHE A 23 0.63 17.72 4.87
N LEU A 24 -0.20 16.82 4.33
CA LEU A 24 0.12 16.08 3.09
C LEU A 24 0.30 17.02 1.90
N ARG A 25 -0.52 18.08 1.82
CA ARG A 25 -0.39 19.11 0.79
C ARG A 25 0.93 19.85 0.86
N GLU A 26 1.37 20.22 2.06
CA GLU A 26 2.69 20.86 2.27
C GLU A 26 3.83 19.93 1.85
N ARG A 27 3.78 18.66 2.24
CA ARG A 27 4.78 17.65 1.84
C ARG A 27 4.81 17.47 0.33
N LEU A 28 3.66 17.34 -0.30
CA LEU A 28 3.56 17.20 -1.75
C LEU A 28 4.16 18.41 -2.47
N ARG A 29 3.80 19.63 -2.07
CA ARG A 29 4.25 20.87 -2.72
C ARG A 29 5.72 21.18 -2.47
N SER A 30 6.26 20.81 -1.33
CA SER A 30 7.69 20.96 -1.03
C SER A 30 8.57 19.85 -1.64
N GLY A 31 7.98 18.74 -2.09
CA GLY A 31 8.69 17.56 -2.54
C GLY A 31 9.27 16.69 -1.41
N ALA A 32 9.05 17.05 -0.14
CA ALA A 32 9.60 16.36 1.04
C ALA A 32 8.72 15.19 1.48
N TYR A 33 8.68 14.12 0.67
CA TYR A 33 7.88 12.91 0.96
C TYR A 33 8.59 11.60 0.56
N GLY A 34 9.91 11.60 0.49
CA GLY A 34 10.70 10.39 0.25
C GLY A 34 10.79 9.47 1.46
N LEU A 35 11.15 8.22 1.23
CA LEU A 35 11.51 7.27 2.28
C LEU A 35 13.03 7.24 2.46
N ALA A 36 13.49 7.10 3.69
CA ALA A 36 14.90 6.92 3.98
C ALA A 36 15.24 5.43 3.97
N CYS A 37 16.04 5.00 2.99
CA CYS A 37 16.50 3.62 2.88
C CYS A 37 17.86 3.45 3.52
N VAL A 38 18.01 2.44 4.39
CA VAL A 38 19.24 2.08 5.07
C VAL A 38 19.55 0.59 4.87
N GLY A 39 20.83 0.25 4.73
CA GLY A 39 21.30 -1.14 4.68
C GLY A 39 21.34 -1.79 6.05
N SER A 40 21.65 -3.08 6.09
CA SER A 40 21.82 -3.88 7.31
C SER A 40 22.92 -3.33 8.22
N ASP A 41 23.91 -2.65 7.64
CA ASP A 41 25.00 -1.96 8.35
C ASP A 41 24.62 -0.56 8.86
N GLY A 42 23.35 -0.12 8.66
CA GLY A 42 22.85 1.20 9.02
C GLY A 42 23.27 2.33 8.07
N SER A 43 24.05 2.04 7.02
CA SER A 43 24.46 3.05 6.05
C SER A 43 23.30 3.46 5.14
N PRO A 44 23.19 4.74 4.74
CA PRO A 44 22.23 5.17 3.73
C PRO A 44 22.46 4.45 2.41
N ARG A 45 21.39 3.86 1.84
CA ARG A 45 21.43 3.17 0.54
C ARG A 45 20.85 4.03 -0.59
N VAL A 46 19.89 4.87 -0.25
CA VAL A 46 19.28 5.80 -1.20
C VAL A 46 19.13 7.14 -0.51
N SER A 47 19.79 8.17 -1.01
CA SER A 47 19.57 9.53 -0.55
C SER A 47 18.42 10.13 -1.37
N ASN A 48 17.19 9.90 -0.92
CA ASN A 48 16.04 10.52 -1.54
C ASN A 48 15.30 11.38 -0.53
N ASP A 49 15.82 12.59 -0.32
CA ASP A 49 15.05 13.69 0.29
C ASP A 49 13.92 14.16 -0.64
N LYS A 50 13.93 13.69 -1.89
CA LYS A 50 12.90 14.00 -2.90
C LYS A 50 11.84 12.91 -2.92
N GLY A 51 10.60 13.30 -3.18
CA GLY A 51 9.46 12.41 -3.18
C GLY A 51 9.58 11.23 -4.13
N HIS A 52 9.14 10.07 -3.69
CA HIS A 52 9.04 8.85 -4.48
C HIS A 52 7.68 8.76 -5.17
N VAL A 53 7.63 8.20 -6.38
CA VAL A 53 6.37 7.89 -7.09
C VAL A 53 5.44 7.05 -6.21
N PHE A 54 5.99 6.04 -5.55
CA PHE A 54 5.28 5.20 -4.60
C PHE A 54 4.55 6.03 -3.51
N VAL A 55 5.27 6.90 -2.80
CA VAL A 55 4.65 7.72 -1.74
C VAL A 55 3.66 8.72 -2.32
N ALA A 56 3.95 9.29 -3.51
CA ALA A 56 3.01 10.18 -4.20
C ALA A 56 1.68 9.49 -4.52
N ALA A 57 1.71 8.20 -4.89
CA ALA A 57 0.49 7.42 -5.13
C ALA A 57 -0.35 7.25 -3.86
N PHE A 58 0.26 7.01 -2.70
CA PHE A 58 -0.45 6.93 -1.41
C PHE A 58 -0.99 8.29 -0.93
N ILE A 59 -0.24 9.38 -1.15
CA ILE A 59 -0.76 10.73 -0.90
C ILE A 59 -1.98 11.00 -1.78
N ALA A 60 -1.91 10.62 -3.07
CA ALA A 60 -3.04 10.78 -3.99
C ALA A 60 -4.27 9.98 -3.56
N GLU A 61 -4.09 8.75 -3.09
CA GLU A 61 -5.18 7.95 -2.51
C GLU A 61 -5.80 8.66 -1.31
N ALA A 62 -4.98 9.06 -0.34
CA ALA A 62 -5.43 9.74 0.86
C ALA A 62 -6.17 11.06 0.57
N MET A 63 -5.75 11.77 -0.47
CA MET A 63 -6.24 13.08 -0.85
C MET A 63 -7.31 13.06 -1.94
N THR A 64 -7.76 11.87 -2.40
CA THR A 64 -8.81 11.75 -3.42
C THR A 64 -10.04 12.62 -3.07
N GLY A 65 -10.43 13.52 -3.95
CA GLY A 65 -11.52 14.48 -3.72
C GLY A 65 -11.20 15.64 -2.77
N LEU A 66 -9.96 15.75 -2.28
CA LEU A 66 -9.46 16.85 -1.45
C LEU A 66 -8.38 17.68 -2.18
N PHE A 67 -7.91 17.23 -3.34
CA PHE A 67 -6.94 17.94 -4.16
C PHE A 67 -7.56 19.20 -4.77
N ASP A 68 -6.79 20.27 -4.77
CA ASP A 68 -6.97 21.34 -5.74
C ASP A 68 -6.26 21.02 -7.06
N GLU A 69 -6.38 21.88 -8.06
CA GLU A 69 -5.80 21.65 -9.37
C GLU A 69 -4.26 21.62 -9.35
N LEU A 70 -3.65 22.43 -8.50
CA LEU A 70 -2.19 22.45 -8.34
C LEU A 70 -1.70 21.14 -7.73
N ASP A 71 -2.33 20.65 -6.67
CA ASP A 71 -1.97 19.38 -6.04
C ASP A 71 -2.06 18.22 -7.04
N ARG A 72 -3.16 18.17 -7.79
CA ARG A 72 -3.37 17.17 -8.83
C ARG A 72 -2.29 17.23 -9.92
N THR A 73 -1.95 18.44 -10.36
CA THR A 73 -0.91 18.65 -11.37
C THR A 73 0.44 18.17 -10.86
N ILE A 74 0.82 18.51 -9.63
CA ILE A 74 2.10 18.09 -9.04
C ILE A 74 2.20 16.55 -9.01
N VAL A 75 1.15 15.86 -8.53
CA VAL A 75 1.14 14.39 -8.51
C VAL A 75 1.25 13.81 -9.91
N LEU A 76 0.48 14.32 -10.86
CA LEU A 76 0.51 13.83 -12.24
C LEU A 76 1.88 14.03 -12.88
N VAL A 77 2.45 15.23 -12.75
CA VAL A 77 3.79 15.52 -13.28
C VAL A 77 4.82 14.59 -12.67
N ARG A 78 4.75 14.38 -11.33
CA ARG A 78 5.69 13.50 -10.64
C ARG A 78 5.58 12.06 -11.15
N ILE A 79 4.38 11.51 -11.20
CA ILE A 79 4.14 10.15 -11.66
C ILE A 79 4.57 9.97 -13.13
N LEU A 80 4.16 10.89 -13.99
CA LEU A 80 4.41 10.77 -15.42
C LEU A 80 5.88 11.03 -15.80
N SER A 81 6.62 11.81 -15.00
CA SER A 81 8.05 12.04 -15.25
C SER A 81 8.93 10.81 -14.98
N GLU A 82 8.41 9.81 -14.29
CA GLU A 82 9.12 8.56 -14.00
C GLU A 82 8.59 7.36 -14.78
N GLU A 83 7.68 7.60 -15.72
CA GLU A 83 7.18 6.57 -16.62
C GLU A 83 8.28 6.00 -17.49
N ASN A 84 8.43 4.67 -17.50
CA ASN A 84 9.36 3.96 -18.35
C ASN A 84 8.61 2.90 -19.18
N GLY A 85 8.24 3.26 -20.40
CA GLY A 85 7.52 2.37 -21.32
C GLY A 85 6.14 1.91 -20.79
N GLY A 86 5.43 2.78 -20.07
CA GLY A 86 4.13 2.49 -19.44
C GLY A 86 4.23 1.79 -18.10
N LEU A 87 5.42 1.70 -17.53
CA LEU A 87 5.70 1.00 -16.27
C LEU A 87 6.40 1.93 -15.28
N TRP A 88 6.33 1.59 -13.99
CA TRP A 88 6.95 2.32 -12.90
C TRP A 88 7.66 1.39 -11.92
N GLY A 89 8.59 1.94 -11.16
CA GLY A 89 9.30 1.28 -10.08
C GLY A 89 9.45 2.17 -8.86
N PHE A 90 9.93 1.61 -7.77
CA PHE A 90 10.00 2.24 -6.45
C PHE A 90 10.82 3.56 -6.44
N ALA A 91 11.90 3.60 -7.18
CA ALA A 91 12.78 4.77 -7.21
C ALA A 91 13.19 5.13 -8.64
N PRO A 92 13.46 6.43 -8.89
CA PRO A 92 13.92 6.87 -10.20
C PRO A 92 15.24 6.18 -10.57
N PRO A 93 15.45 5.84 -11.85
CA PRO A 93 16.65 5.16 -12.36
C PRO A 93 17.97 5.83 -12.00
N MET A 94 17.96 7.12 -11.69
CA MET A 94 19.14 7.98 -11.42
C MET A 94 19.49 8.07 -9.93
N SER A 95 18.75 7.41 -9.04
CA SER A 95 18.87 7.58 -7.58
C SER A 95 19.92 6.68 -6.94
N PHE A 96 20.56 5.77 -7.69
CA PHE A 96 21.48 4.78 -7.17
C PHE A 96 22.91 5.12 -7.56
N HIS A 97 23.78 5.32 -6.58
CA HIS A 97 25.20 5.60 -6.78
C HIS A 97 26.03 4.35 -7.07
N ASP A 98 25.46 3.17 -6.96
CA ASP A 98 26.15 1.90 -7.19
C ASP A 98 25.69 1.26 -8.50
N ASP A 99 26.64 0.89 -9.36
CA ASP A 99 26.37 0.23 -10.64
C ASP A 99 25.63 -1.10 -10.51
N ALA A 100 25.72 -1.77 -9.35
CA ALA A 100 24.97 -2.97 -9.03
C ALA A 100 23.46 -2.70 -8.94
N PHE A 101 23.04 -1.46 -8.69
CA PHE A 101 21.65 -1.04 -8.48
C PHE A 101 21.05 -0.19 -9.60
N ARG A 102 21.72 -0.04 -10.71
CA ARG A 102 21.13 0.58 -11.94
C ARG A 102 19.87 -0.12 -12.44
N VAL A 103 19.41 -1.11 -11.73
CA VAL A 103 18.40 -2.07 -12.17
C VAL A 103 17.20 -2.15 -11.21
N PHE A 104 16.92 -1.14 -10.36
CA PHE A 104 15.58 -1.01 -9.83
C PHE A 104 14.66 -0.63 -10.98
N HIS A 105 14.37 -1.66 -11.72
CA HIS A 105 13.49 -1.63 -12.84
C HIS A 105 12.06 -1.49 -12.31
N VAL A 106 11.27 -1.09 -13.21
CA VAL A 106 9.84 -1.20 -13.17
C VAL A 106 9.44 -2.56 -12.59
N ASP A 107 8.48 -2.54 -11.71
CA ASP A 107 7.92 -3.74 -11.11
C ASP A 107 6.38 -3.72 -11.18
N ALA A 108 5.78 -4.87 -10.93
CA ALA A 108 4.34 -5.03 -11.02
C ALA A 108 3.60 -4.28 -9.91
N ASP A 109 4.19 -4.19 -8.70
CA ASP A 109 3.56 -3.57 -7.54
C ASP A 109 3.43 -2.06 -7.72
N ASP A 110 4.54 -1.38 -7.98
CA ASP A 110 4.55 0.06 -8.19
C ASP A 110 3.75 0.47 -9.42
N THR A 111 3.87 -0.30 -10.52
CA THR A 111 3.07 -0.08 -11.72
C THR A 111 1.58 -0.19 -11.42
N ALA A 112 1.14 -1.19 -10.65
CA ALA A 112 -0.26 -1.36 -10.28
C ALA A 112 -0.77 -0.20 -9.40
N TYR A 113 0.01 0.24 -8.40
CA TYR A 113 -0.34 1.41 -7.58
C TYR A 113 -0.49 2.67 -8.42
N VAL A 114 0.43 2.91 -9.34
CA VAL A 114 0.40 4.08 -10.21
C VAL A 114 -0.80 4.05 -11.15
N LEU A 115 -1.08 2.92 -11.80
CA LEU A 115 -2.25 2.79 -12.69
C LEU A 115 -3.57 3.07 -11.96
N ARG A 116 -3.72 2.56 -10.75
CA ARG A 116 -4.88 2.83 -9.89
C ARG A 116 -4.99 4.31 -9.53
N THR A 117 -3.85 4.93 -9.20
CA THR A 117 -3.77 6.36 -8.88
C THR A 117 -4.14 7.22 -10.08
N LEU A 118 -3.56 6.94 -11.24
CA LEU A 118 -3.85 7.65 -12.48
C LEU A 118 -5.34 7.55 -12.85
N ARG A 119 -5.93 6.35 -12.71
CA ARG A 119 -7.38 6.15 -12.93
C ARG A 119 -8.23 7.05 -12.03
N ARG A 120 -7.89 7.13 -10.72
CA ARG A 120 -8.58 8.03 -9.77
C ARG A 120 -8.43 9.50 -10.10
N LEU A 121 -7.29 9.88 -10.64
CA LEU A 121 -7.04 11.25 -11.08
C LEU A 121 -7.60 11.54 -12.48
N GLY A 122 -8.29 10.58 -13.10
CA GLY A 122 -8.86 10.74 -14.44
C GLY A 122 -7.82 10.74 -15.57
N ALA A 123 -6.60 10.26 -15.31
CA ALA A 123 -5.49 10.18 -16.25
C ALA A 123 -5.22 8.70 -16.60
N ASN A 124 -6.13 8.07 -17.32
CA ASN A 124 -6.04 6.65 -17.63
C ASN A 124 -4.79 6.31 -18.45
N ARG A 125 -4.19 5.16 -18.14
CA ARG A 125 -3.14 4.51 -18.90
C ARG A 125 -3.56 3.09 -19.25
N ASN A 126 -2.93 2.52 -20.28
CA ASN A 126 -3.23 1.17 -20.72
C ASN A 126 -2.77 0.14 -19.69
N PRO A 127 -3.67 -0.63 -19.06
CA PRO A 127 -3.32 -1.65 -18.07
C PRO A 127 -2.65 -2.90 -18.67
N GLU A 128 -2.65 -3.06 -20.00
CA GLU A 128 -1.97 -4.18 -20.69
C GLU A 128 -0.47 -4.26 -20.36
N CYS A 129 0.14 -3.16 -19.96
CA CYS A 129 1.54 -3.15 -19.55
C CYS A 129 1.81 -4.14 -18.40
N LEU A 130 0.83 -4.41 -17.53
CA LEU A 130 0.93 -5.41 -16.47
C LEU A 130 0.99 -6.86 -16.99
N ALA A 131 0.50 -7.14 -18.21
CA ALA A 131 0.59 -8.47 -18.79
C ALA A 131 2.03 -8.95 -19.00
N ARG A 132 3.01 -8.04 -19.05
CA ARG A 132 4.43 -8.38 -19.10
C ARG A 132 4.90 -9.19 -17.89
N PHE A 133 4.27 -8.98 -16.75
CA PHE A 133 4.59 -9.69 -15.50
C PHE A 133 3.85 -11.01 -15.35
N TYR A 134 2.88 -11.30 -16.22
CA TYR A 134 2.09 -12.53 -16.16
C TYR A 134 2.93 -13.76 -16.51
N ARG A 135 2.74 -14.84 -15.76
CA ARG A 135 3.46 -16.12 -15.92
C ARG A 135 2.49 -17.28 -16.04
N GLU A 136 2.51 -17.91 -17.21
CA GLU A 136 1.91 -19.23 -17.43
C GLU A 136 2.99 -20.32 -17.19
N PRO A 137 2.66 -21.51 -16.66
CA PRO A 137 1.31 -21.98 -16.31
C PRO A 137 0.89 -21.65 -14.87
N GLN A 138 1.71 -20.89 -14.10
CA GLN A 138 1.47 -20.61 -12.69
C GLN A 138 0.26 -19.69 -12.45
N ARG A 139 -0.22 -18.99 -13.48
CA ARG A 139 -1.33 -18.03 -13.42
C ARG A 139 -1.14 -16.98 -12.32
N LEU A 140 0.05 -16.37 -12.31
CA LEU A 140 0.41 -15.32 -11.37
C LEU A 140 1.11 -14.15 -12.08
N PHE A 141 1.17 -13.01 -11.41
CA PHE A 141 2.01 -11.90 -11.81
C PHE A 141 3.30 -11.93 -11.00
N ALA A 142 4.44 -12.06 -11.68
CA ALA A 142 5.75 -11.93 -11.08
C ALA A 142 5.97 -10.48 -10.64
N THR A 143 6.75 -10.27 -9.59
CA THR A 143 7.08 -8.92 -9.14
C THR A 143 7.89 -8.17 -10.17
N PHE A 144 8.88 -8.82 -10.78
CA PHE A 144 9.75 -8.21 -11.79
C PHE A 144 9.54 -8.84 -13.16
N ASP A 145 9.79 -8.06 -14.22
CA ASP A 145 9.81 -8.59 -15.58
C ASP A 145 10.93 -9.65 -15.70
N ALA A 146 10.71 -10.66 -16.54
CA ALA A 146 11.59 -11.82 -16.61
C ALA A 146 13.06 -11.44 -16.87
N PRO A 147 14.00 -12.27 -16.41
CA PRO A 147 15.41 -11.98 -16.49
C PRO A 147 15.88 -11.84 -17.93
N GLY A 148 16.16 -10.61 -18.32
CA GLY A 148 17.15 -10.40 -19.37
C GLY A 148 18.55 -10.71 -18.80
N PRO A 149 19.58 -10.84 -19.64
CA PRO A 149 20.97 -11.05 -19.22
C PRO A 149 21.54 -9.95 -18.31
N THR A 150 20.78 -8.88 -18.09
CA THR A 150 21.05 -7.78 -17.16
C THR A 150 20.19 -7.84 -15.90
N ALA A 151 19.30 -8.84 -15.79
CA ALA A 151 18.63 -9.07 -14.52
C ALA A 151 19.71 -9.40 -13.50
N LEU A 152 19.77 -8.55 -12.52
CA LEU A 152 20.62 -8.60 -11.36
C LEU A 152 21.13 -10.01 -11.06
N THR A 153 22.42 -10.11 -10.96
CA THR A 153 23.19 -11.31 -10.59
C THR A 153 22.89 -11.80 -9.17
N TRP A 154 21.86 -11.29 -8.53
CA TRP A 154 21.42 -11.80 -7.24
C TRP A 154 20.34 -12.85 -7.45
N GLU A 155 20.82 -14.05 -7.37
CA GLU A 155 20.15 -15.32 -7.51
C GLU A 155 18.83 -15.52 -6.72
N PRO A 156 18.53 -14.88 -5.59
CA PRO A 156 17.21 -15.01 -5.00
C PRO A 156 16.08 -14.62 -5.97
N SER A 157 16.32 -13.69 -6.90
CA SER A 157 15.31 -13.16 -7.80
C SER A 157 14.74 -14.17 -8.79
N ALA A 158 15.54 -15.08 -9.33
CA ALA A 158 15.04 -16.07 -10.28
C ALA A 158 14.06 -17.04 -9.63
N ARG A 159 14.33 -17.44 -8.39
CA ARG A 159 13.40 -18.25 -7.59
C ARG A 159 12.23 -17.43 -7.07
N HIS A 160 12.46 -16.19 -6.62
CA HIS A 160 11.43 -15.31 -6.13
C HIS A 160 10.42 -14.91 -7.21
N ASN A 161 10.84 -14.73 -8.46
CA ASN A 161 9.92 -14.44 -9.57
C ASN A 161 8.95 -15.58 -9.92
N LEU A 162 9.18 -16.77 -9.40
CA LEU A 162 8.28 -17.91 -9.54
C LEU A 162 7.43 -18.13 -8.28
N LEU A 163 7.68 -17.37 -7.21
CA LEU A 163 6.86 -17.41 -6.02
C LEU A 163 5.65 -16.50 -6.19
N ALA A 164 4.52 -16.99 -5.74
CA ALA A 164 3.33 -16.16 -5.64
C ALA A 164 3.48 -15.17 -4.49
N HIS A 165 3.73 -13.91 -4.80
CA HIS A 165 3.69 -12.83 -3.83
C HIS A 165 2.25 -12.31 -3.73
N PRO A 166 1.50 -12.66 -2.67
CA PRO A 166 0.07 -12.41 -2.62
C PRO A 166 -0.28 -10.92 -2.59
N ASP A 167 0.55 -10.09 -1.95
CA ASP A 167 0.39 -8.63 -1.91
C ASP A 167 0.55 -8.00 -3.29
N VAL A 168 1.61 -8.36 -4.03
CA VAL A 168 1.84 -7.89 -5.40
C VAL A 168 0.68 -8.30 -6.31
N ASN A 169 0.27 -9.58 -6.25
CA ASN A 169 -0.83 -10.08 -7.06
C ASN A 169 -2.17 -9.41 -6.70
N ALA A 170 -2.47 -9.25 -5.40
CA ALA A 170 -3.67 -8.55 -4.97
C ALA A 170 -3.72 -7.10 -5.48
N ASN A 171 -2.57 -6.39 -5.46
CA ASN A 171 -2.48 -5.05 -6.00
C ASN A 171 -2.69 -5.00 -7.52
N VAL A 172 -2.09 -5.94 -8.25
CA VAL A 172 -2.31 -6.10 -9.70
C VAL A 172 -3.79 -6.42 -10.00
N PHE A 173 -4.43 -7.30 -9.22
CA PHE A 173 -5.85 -7.62 -9.38
C PHE A 173 -6.73 -6.38 -9.24
N LEU A 174 -6.44 -5.54 -8.24
CA LEU A 174 -7.10 -4.25 -8.06
C LEU A 174 -6.88 -3.30 -9.26
N ALA A 175 -5.69 -3.29 -9.85
CA ALA A 175 -5.38 -2.45 -11.00
C ALA A 175 -6.08 -2.94 -12.28
N LEU A 176 -6.19 -4.25 -12.47
CA LEU A 176 -6.79 -4.87 -13.67
C LEU A 176 -8.30 -4.96 -13.62
N ARG A 177 -8.92 -4.80 -12.44
CA ARG A 177 -10.36 -4.92 -12.29
C ARG A 177 -11.12 -3.95 -13.19
N GLY A 178 -12.14 -4.47 -13.89
CA GLY A 178 -12.95 -3.72 -14.85
C GLY A 178 -12.22 -3.35 -16.13
N THR A 179 -11.04 -3.93 -16.38
CA THR A 179 -10.30 -3.74 -17.63
C THR A 179 -10.46 -4.96 -18.55
N HIS A 180 -10.11 -4.80 -19.82
CA HIS A 180 -10.17 -5.90 -20.81
C HIS A 180 -9.13 -7.00 -20.57
N VAL A 181 -8.13 -6.77 -19.71
CA VAL A 181 -7.13 -7.78 -19.31
C VAL A 181 -7.44 -8.44 -17.95
N GLU A 182 -8.58 -8.16 -17.35
CA GLU A 182 -9.03 -8.78 -16.09
C GLU A 182 -9.08 -10.31 -16.18
N GLY A 183 -9.27 -10.88 -17.38
CA GLY A 183 -9.25 -12.32 -17.61
C GLY A 183 -7.96 -13.05 -17.23
N LEU A 184 -6.85 -12.32 -17.02
CA LEU A 184 -5.59 -12.87 -16.51
C LEU A 184 -5.60 -13.08 -14.99
N VAL A 185 -6.56 -12.49 -14.26
CA VAL A 185 -6.61 -12.53 -12.79
C VAL A 185 -7.08 -13.89 -12.30
N ASP A 186 -6.31 -14.50 -11.40
CA ASP A 186 -6.64 -15.75 -10.72
C ASP A 186 -6.80 -15.52 -9.20
N TYR A 187 -8.01 -15.20 -8.77
CA TYR A 187 -8.31 -14.98 -7.35
C TYR A 187 -8.08 -16.21 -6.47
N GLU A 188 -8.07 -17.43 -7.01
CA GLU A 188 -7.74 -18.63 -6.22
C GLU A 188 -6.30 -18.61 -5.69
N LEU A 189 -5.41 -17.84 -6.33
CA LEU A 189 -4.08 -17.58 -5.80
C LEU A 189 -4.14 -17.04 -4.37
N LEU A 190 -5.08 -16.14 -4.07
CA LEU A 190 -5.24 -15.61 -2.71
C LEU A 190 -5.68 -16.70 -1.74
N LEU A 191 -6.53 -17.65 -2.16
CA LEU A 191 -6.91 -18.79 -1.30
C LEU A 191 -5.71 -19.71 -1.02
N ARG A 192 -4.90 -19.99 -2.04
CA ARG A 192 -3.74 -20.89 -1.91
C ARG A 192 -2.60 -20.29 -1.10
N THR A 193 -2.51 -18.98 -1.00
CA THR A 193 -1.40 -18.26 -0.35
C THR A 193 -1.76 -17.68 1.02
N GLN A 194 -3.00 -17.84 1.48
CA GLN A 194 -3.38 -17.43 2.83
C GLN A 194 -2.67 -18.28 3.87
N ASP A 195 -2.02 -17.65 4.84
CA ASP A 195 -1.41 -18.33 5.99
C ASP A 195 -2.50 -19.01 6.84
N ALA A 196 -2.14 -20.10 7.52
CA ALA A 196 -3.07 -20.82 8.42
C ALA A 196 -3.64 -19.93 9.52
N SER A 197 -2.90 -18.89 9.92
CA SER A 197 -3.35 -17.89 10.89
C SER A 197 -4.31 -16.85 10.31
N GLY A 198 -4.59 -16.89 8.99
CA GLY A 198 -5.57 -16.05 8.32
C GLY A 198 -5.01 -14.82 7.59
N PHE A 199 -3.75 -14.48 7.74
CA PHE A 199 -3.15 -13.34 7.05
C PHE A 199 -2.52 -13.71 5.70
N TRP A 200 -2.12 -12.69 4.91
CA TRP A 200 -1.25 -12.85 3.74
C TRP A 200 0.08 -12.18 3.98
N ARG A 201 1.16 -12.91 3.68
CA ARG A 201 2.52 -12.37 3.74
C ARG A 201 2.72 -11.37 2.61
N SER A 202 3.49 -10.34 2.90
CA SER A 202 3.97 -9.40 1.89
C SER A 202 5.40 -9.73 1.50
N TYR A 203 5.75 -9.39 0.27
CA TYR A 203 7.12 -9.53 -0.22
C TYR A 203 8.00 -8.36 0.23
N PHE A 204 7.50 -7.14 0.07
CA PHE A 204 8.23 -5.93 0.41
C PHE A 204 7.86 -5.33 1.77
N TYR A 205 6.73 -5.71 2.34
CA TYR A 205 6.22 -5.03 3.54
C TYR A 205 6.29 -5.98 4.74
N PRO A 206 7.10 -5.63 5.77
CA PRO A 206 7.27 -6.51 6.94
C PRO A 206 5.98 -6.79 7.71
N SER A 207 5.05 -5.83 7.67
CA SER A 207 3.77 -5.98 8.35
C SER A 207 2.83 -6.96 7.63
N PRO A 208 2.35 -8.02 8.29
CA PRO A 208 1.36 -8.93 7.73
C PRO A 208 0.01 -8.22 7.46
N LEU A 209 -0.23 -7.09 8.10
CA LEU A 209 -1.45 -6.30 7.89
C LEU A 209 -1.51 -5.67 6.51
N PHE A 210 -0.35 -5.38 5.88
CA PHE A 210 -0.32 -4.76 4.56
C PHE A 210 -0.84 -5.72 3.48
N GLY A 211 -0.26 -6.92 3.38
CA GLY A 211 -0.71 -7.94 2.42
C GLY A 211 -2.15 -8.38 2.68
N THR A 212 -2.53 -8.46 3.97
CA THR A 212 -3.90 -8.79 4.36
C THR A 212 -4.90 -7.73 3.91
N LEU A 213 -4.59 -6.45 4.09
CA LEU A 213 -5.44 -5.35 3.60
C LEU A 213 -5.61 -5.42 2.07
N LEU A 214 -4.53 -5.61 1.32
CA LEU A 214 -4.60 -5.70 -0.15
C LEU A 214 -5.42 -6.90 -0.63
N ALA A 215 -5.22 -8.07 -0.02
CA ALA A 215 -5.99 -9.27 -0.36
C ALA A 215 -7.49 -9.11 -0.04
N LEU A 216 -7.82 -8.52 1.12
CA LEU A 216 -9.20 -8.19 1.48
C LEU A 216 -9.82 -7.19 0.49
N ASP A 217 -9.11 -6.14 0.12
CA ASP A 217 -9.57 -5.15 -0.86
C ASP A 217 -9.80 -5.79 -2.23
N ALA A 218 -8.89 -6.67 -2.68
CA ALA A 218 -9.02 -7.36 -3.95
C ALA A 218 -10.24 -8.28 -4.00
N MET A 219 -10.46 -9.10 -2.96
CA MET A 219 -11.61 -10.00 -2.88
C MET A 219 -12.93 -9.25 -2.71
N GLN A 220 -12.98 -8.27 -1.82
CA GLN A 220 -14.19 -7.49 -1.55
C GLN A 220 -14.62 -6.67 -2.77
N GLY A 221 -13.66 -6.16 -3.50
CA GLY A 221 -13.92 -5.38 -4.69
C GLY A 221 -14.52 -6.17 -5.85
N ASN A 222 -14.50 -7.51 -5.82
CA ASN A 222 -15.04 -8.35 -6.86
C ASN A 222 -16.38 -8.99 -6.43
N PRO A 223 -17.53 -8.47 -6.90
CA PRO A 223 -18.86 -9.00 -6.53
C PRO A 223 -19.07 -10.48 -6.89
N ALA A 224 -18.37 -10.98 -7.92
CA ALA A 224 -18.47 -12.39 -8.33
C ALA A 224 -17.96 -13.37 -7.25
N LEU A 225 -17.14 -12.91 -6.33
CA LEU A 225 -16.60 -13.73 -5.24
C LEU A 225 -17.52 -13.79 -4.01
N HIS A 226 -18.47 -12.86 -3.86
CA HIS A 226 -19.24 -12.66 -2.63
C HIS A 226 -20.13 -13.86 -2.25
N GLY A 227 -20.51 -14.71 -3.21
CA GLY A 227 -21.33 -15.93 -2.97
C GLY A 227 -20.51 -17.22 -2.86
N ILE A 228 -19.19 -17.15 -2.98
CA ILE A 228 -18.32 -18.33 -2.98
C ILE A 228 -17.83 -18.64 -1.56
N PRO A 229 -18.21 -19.78 -0.94
CA PRO A 229 -17.89 -20.07 0.46
C PRO A 229 -16.40 -19.97 0.79
N ALA A 230 -15.51 -20.46 -0.08
CA ALA A 230 -14.07 -20.42 0.15
C ALA A 230 -13.53 -18.99 0.34
N PHE A 231 -14.02 -18.01 -0.44
CA PHE A 231 -13.63 -16.60 -0.28
C PHE A 231 -14.26 -15.96 0.95
N ALA A 232 -15.50 -16.34 1.30
CA ALA A 232 -16.14 -15.89 2.54
C ALA A 232 -15.36 -16.38 3.77
N ASP A 233 -14.96 -17.64 3.79
CA ASP A 233 -14.16 -18.24 4.86
C ASP A 233 -12.77 -17.60 4.96
N ALA A 234 -12.10 -17.38 3.82
CA ALA A 234 -10.80 -16.72 3.79
C ALA A 234 -10.90 -15.29 4.33
N THR A 235 -11.93 -14.55 3.94
CA THR A 235 -12.22 -13.21 4.46
C THR A 235 -12.48 -13.23 5.97
N ALA A 236 -13.29 -14.16 6.46
CA ALA A 236 -13.60 -14.28 7.88
C ALA A 236 -12.34 -14.57 8.71
N ARG A 237 -11.47 -15.49 8.26
CA ARG A 237 -10.20 -15.77 8.95
C ARG A 237 -9.29 -14.53 8.97
N ALA A 238 -9.22 -13.79 7.88
CA ALA A 238 -8.40 -12.58 7.81
C ALA A 238 -8.89 -11.49 8.77
N LEU A 239 -10.19 -11.23 8.80
CA LEU A 239 -10.79 -10.27 9.73
C LEU A 239 -10.62 -10.69 11.19
N ALA A 240 -10.74 -11.98 11.49
CA ALA A 240 -10.47 -12.54 12.82
C ALA A 240 -9.00 -12.34 13.23
N PHE A 241 -8.05 -12.58 12.31
CA PHE A 241 -6.62 -12.30 12.53
C PHE A 241 -6.39 -10.82 12.85
N VAL A 242 -6.91 -9.91 12.01
CA VAL A 242 -6.74 -8.47 12.22
C VAL A 242 -7.34 -8.03 13.55
N ALA A 243 -8.59 -8.40 13.83
CA ALA A 243 -9.26 -8.01 15.08
C ALA A 243 -8.59 -8.62 16.31
N GLY A 244 -8.15 -9.89 16.23
CA GLY A 244 -7.50 -10.62 17.31
C GLY A 244 -6.07 -10.14 17.63
N SER A 245 -5.43 -9.42 16.73
CA SER A 245 -4.09 -8.86 16.94
C SER A 245 -4.08 -7.45 17.52
N GLN A 246 -5.25 -6.90 17.90
CA GLN A 246 -5.34 -5.57 18.51
C GLN A 246 -4.73 -5.54 19.92
N ASN A 247 -3.91 -4.54 20.20
CA ASN A 247 -3.34 -4.26 21.51
C ASN A 247 -4.40 -3.72 22.49
N ALA A 248 -4.11 -3.78 23.79
CA ALA A 248 -5.02 -3.31 24.83
C ALA A 248 -5.33 -1.80 24.74
N ASP A 249 -4.39 -1.00 24.21
CA ASP A 249 -4.54 0.43 23.98
C ASP A 249 -5.31 0.80 22.69
N GLY A 250 -5.80 -0.21 21.98
CA GLY A 250 -6.53 -0.04 20.72
C GLY A 250 -5.68 0.03 19.47
N SER A 251 -4.36 0.03 19.60
CA SER A 251 -3.42 0.03 18.48
C SER A 251 -3.21 -1.37 17.89
N TRP A 252 -2.44 -1.43 16.81
CA TRP A 252 -1.87 -2.67 16.27
C TRP A 252 -0.37 -2.54 16.12
N GLY A 253 0.27 -3.71 15.93
CA GLY A 253 1.70 -3.80 15.75
C GLY A 253 2.47 -3.56 17.04
N ARG A 254 3.69 -3.06 16.90
CA ARG A 254 4.56 -2.85 18.05
C ARG A 254 4.15 -1.58 18.79
N ALA A 255 3.65 -1.73 20.02
CA ALA A 255 3.46 -0.68 21.02
C ALA A 255 2.98 0.69 20.46
N GLY A 256 1.75 0.73 19.95
CA GLY A 256 1.14 2.01 19.55
C GLY A 256 1.54 2.52 18.17
N ASP A 257 2.00 1.66 17.27
CA ASP A 257 2.43 2.07 15.93
C ASP A 257 1.26 2.57 15.07
N ALA A 258 1.36 3.83 14.62
CA ALA A 258 0.31 4.47 13.83
C ALA A 258 0.16 3.85 12.43
N TYR A 259 1.26 3.40 11.81
CA TYR A 259 1.22 2.79 10.48
C TYR A 259 0.46 1.46 10.51
N GLU A 260 0.83 0.55 11.41
CA GLU A 260 0.16 -0.75 11.52
C GLU A 260 -1.29 -0.60 11.99
N THR A 261 -1.56 0.34 12.90
CA THR A 261 -2.93 0.68 13.32
C THR A 261 -3.76 1.17 12.13
N ALA A 262 -3.21 2.02 11.27
CA ALA A 262 -3.90 2.48 10.08
C ALA A 262 -4.25 1.35 9.10
N LEU A 263 -3.34 0.39 8.90
CA LEU A 263 -3.58 -0.79 8.05
C LEU A 263 -4.74 -1.64 8.60
N ALA A 264 -4.73 -1.92 9.90
CA ALA A 264 -5.77 -2.70 10.55
C ALA A 264 -7.14 -1.99 10.53
N VAL A 265 -7.18 -0.69 10.88
CA VAL A 265 -8.40 0.11 10.82
C VAL A 265 -8.97 0.14 9.39
N ALA A 266 -8.12 0.29 8.38
CA ALA A 266 -8.56 0.25 6.98
C ALA A 266 -9.13 -1.12 6.57
N ALA A 267 -8.56 -2.22 7.06
CA ALA A 267 -9.03 -3.57 6.79
C ALA A 267 -10.38 -3.88 7.46
N LEU A 268 -10.62 -3.34 8.66
CA LEU A 268 -11.86 -3.53 9.42
C LEU A 268 -12.96 -2.53 9.05
N ALA A 269 -12.64 -1.46 8.33
CA ALA A 269 -13.59 -0.40 7.99
C ALA A 269 -14.82 -0.95 7.24
N GLY A 270 -16.02 -0.61 7.72
CA GLY A 270 -17.29 -1.08 7.14
C GLY A 270 -17.69 -2.50 7.53
N ARG A 271 -16.97 -3.15 8.46
CA ARG A 271 -17.28 -4.48 9.01
C ARG A 271 -17.94 -4.33 10.37
N HIS A 272 -19.27 -4.38 10.40
CA HIS A 272 -20.06 -4.11 11.61
C HIS A 272 -19.71 -5.03 12.76
N GLU A 273 -19.37 -6.28 12.49
CA GLU A 273 -18.93 -7.25 13.48
C GLU A 273 -17.64 -6.87 14.20
N HIS A 274 -16.88 -5.93 13.65
CA HIS A 274 -15.62 -5.42 14.19
C HIS A 274 -15.67 -3.94 14.58
N ASP A 275 -16.86 -3.34 14.66
CA ASP A 275 -17.03 -1.91 14.97
C ASP A 275 -16.30 -1.49 16.26
N ALA A 276 -16.32 -2.31 17.30
CA ALA A 276 -15.66 -2.00 18.57
C ALA A 276 -14.11 -1.93 18.43
N ALA A 277 -13.52 -2.85 17.67
CA ALA A 277 -12.08 -2.83 17.41
C ALA A 277 -11.70 -1.64 16.52
N THR A 278 -12.48 -1.40 15.48
CA THR A 278 -12.30 -0.24 14.57
C THR A 278 -12.38 1.06 15.35
N HIS A 279 -13.37 1.21 16.25
CA HIS A 279 -13.52 2.40 17.08
C HIS A 279 -12.28 2.67 17.96
N ARG A 280 -11.80 1.65 18.69
CA ARG A 280 -10.60 1.81 19.53
C ARG A 280 -9.37 2.22 18.68
N GLY A 281 -9.22 1.63 17.48
CA GLY A 281 -8.14 2.00 16.57
C GLY A 281 -8.24 3.43 16.06
N VAL A 282 -9.44 3.90 15.73
CA VAL A 282 -9.68 5.29 15.33
C VAL A 282 -9.34 6.25 16.48
N GLU A 283 -9.80 5.96 17.70
CA GLU A 283 -9.48 6.78 18.88
C GLU A 283 -7.97 6.82 19.14
N HIS A 284 -7.28 5.68 18.99
CA HIS A 284 -5.82 5.62 19.07
C HIS A 284 -5.17 6.53 18.02
N LEU A 285 -5.56 6.42 16.74
CA LEU A 285 -5.01 7.27 15.68
C LEU A 285 -5.26 8.75 15.93
N LEU A 286 -6.47 9.14 16.32
CA LEU A 286 -6.80 10.54 16.61
C LEU A 286 -6.03 11.09 17.80
N SER A 287 -5.78 10.27 18.82
CA SER A 287 -5.00 10.68 20.00
C SER A 287 -3.49 10.76 19.73
N ALA A 288 -2.98 9.93 18.82
CA ALA A 288 -1.57 9.91 18.42
C ALA A 288 -1.21 10.96 17.36
N MET A 289 -2.20 11.69 16.82
CA MET A 289 -1.95 12.73 15.82
C MET A 289 -1.14 13.88 16.42
N ALA A 290 -0.07 14.27 15.75
CA ALA A 290 0.73 15.43 16.10
C ALA A 290 -0.03 16.74 15.85
N ALA A 291 0.44 17.84 16.44
CA ALA A 291 -0.19 19.15 16.31
C ALA A 291 -0.27 19.65 14.87
N ASP A 292 0.67 19.25 14.02
CA ASP A 292 0.72 19.56 12.59
C ASP A 292 -0.18 18.65 11.71
N GLY A 293 -0.90 17.71 12.31
CA GLY A 293 -1.80 16.77 11.61
C GLY A 293 -1.12 15.52 11.08
N SER A 294 0.14 15.29 11.40
CA SER A 294 0.89 14.11 10.96
C SER A 294 0.91 13.00 12.01
N TRP A 295 1.37 11.81 11.58
CA TRP A 295 1.72 10.69 12.45
C TRP A 295 3.16 10.27 12.22
N THR A 296 3.78 9.77 13.26
CA THR A 296 5.09 9.12 13.23
C THR A 296 4.93 7.62 13.34
N SER A 297 5.87 6.88 12.76
CA SER A 297 6.05 5.45 12.94
C SER A 297 7.54 5.15 12.94
N GLU A 298 7.96 4.26 13.82
CA GLU A 298 9.32 3.69 13.80
C GLU A 298 9.35 2.37 13.03
N ALA A 299 8.19 1.88 12.57
CA ALA A 299 8.11 0.66 11.80
C ALA A 299 8.86 0.80 10.46
N CYS A 300 9.54 -0.26 10.07
CA CYS A 300 10.01 -0.42 8.72
C CYS A 300 8.79 -0.55 7.80
N VAL A 301 8.64 0.41 6.90
CA VAL A 301 7.49 0.42 5.98
C VAL A 301 7.72 -0.41 4.74
N TRP A 302 8.98 -0.66 4.40
CA TRP A 302 9.38 -1.44 3.25
C TRP A 302 10.72 -2.10 3.50
N GLU A 303 10.87 -3.37 3.14
CA GLU A 303 12.08 -4.16 3.28
C GLU A 303 12.41 -4.87 1.98
N PHE A 304 13.69 -4.91 1.65
CA PHE A 304 14.16 -5.55 0.45
C PHE A 304 15.45 -6.33 0.71
N HIS A 305 15.47 -7.59 0.30
CA HIS A 305 16.61 -8.47 0.44
C HIS A 305 17.53 -8.37 -0.78
N ALA A 306 18.62 -7.62 -0.65
CA ALA A 306 19.63 -7.45 -1.67
C ALA A 306 20.71 -8.56 -1.56
N GLY A 307 20.33 -9.80 -1.81
CA GLY A 307 21.19 -10.98 -1.61
C GLY A 307 20.96 -11.67 -0.26
N GLU A 308 21.89 -12.53 0.13
CA GLU A 308 21.74 -13.35 1.35
C GLU A 308 21.96 -12.56 2.65
N THR A 309 22.75 -11.51 2.60
CA THR A 309 23.24 -10.81 3.80
C THR A 309 22.87 -9.34 3.88
N ASP A 310 22.53 -8.70 2.78
CA ASP A 310 22.18 -7.28 2.76
C ASP A 310 20.64 -7.09 2.68
N VAL A 311 20.09 -6.50 3.74
CA VAL A 311 18.68 -6.19 3.85
C VAL A 311 18.52 -4.69 3.93
N TRP A 312 17.78 -4.15 2.99
CA TRP A 312 17.48 -2.72 2.94
C TRP A 312 16.12 -2.46 3.57
N ARG A 313 16.08 -1.43 4.40
CA ARG A 313 14.87 -1.03 5.11
C ARG A 313 14.55 0.42 4.84
N ALA A 314 13.29 0.70 4.53
CA ALA A 314 12.81 2.05 4.34
C ALA A 314 11.95 2.52 5.51
N TYR A 315 12.21 3.76 5.92
CA TYR A 315 11.54 4.44 7.03
C TYR A 315 10.97 5.78 6.57
N ASP A 316 9.80 6.13 7.06
CA ASP A 316 9.13 7.39 6.72
C ASP A 316 9.60 8.56 7.60
N ARG A 317 10.77 9.09 7.33
CA ARG A 317 11.32 10.26 8.05
C ARG A 317 10.53 11.54 7.81
N HIS A 318 9.85 11.65 6.68
CA HIS A 318 9.04 12.81 6.35
C HIS A 318 7.62 12.74 6.89
N ARG A 319 7.23 11.62 7.47
CA ARG A 319 5.88 11.34 8.00
C ARG A 319 4.78 11.37 6.94
N ALA A 320 5.13 11.43 5.66
CA ALA A 320 4.20 11.61 4.57
C ALA A 320 3.45 10.31 4.22
N TYR A 321 4.19 9.20 4.14
CA TYR A 321 3.60 7.89 3.86
C TYR A 321 2.68 7.41 4.99
N VAL A 322 3.15 7.48 6.23
CA VAL A 322 2.37 7.08 7.42
C VAL A 322 1.14 7.96 7.56
N THR A 323 1.29 9.28 7.38
CA THR A 323 0.14 10.21 7.42
C THR A 323 -0.86 9.90 6.30
N ALA A 324 -0.41 9.58 5.10
CA ALA A 324 -1.30 9.17 4.02
C ALA A 324 -2.07 7.88 4.38
N ARG A 325 -1.41 6.88 4.96
CA ARG A 325 -2.07 5.64 5.40
C ARG A 325 -3.09 5.89 6.51
N CYS A 326 -2.75 6.69 7.53
CA CYS A 326 -3.69 7.05 8.60
C CYS A 326 -4.89 7.83 8.05
N THR A 327 -4.64 8.80 7.15
CA THR A 327 -5.72 9.57 6.50
C THR A 327 -6.66 8.66 5.69
N THR A 328 -6.10 7.74 4.91
CA THR A 328 -6.87 6.75 4.14
C THR A 328 -7.75 5.89 5.07
N ALA A 329 -7.20 5.40 6.18
CA ALA A 329 -7.94 4.60 7.16
C ALA A 329 -9.12 5.38 7.76
N LEU A 330 -8.87 6.59 8.26
CA LEU A 330 -9.90 7.46 8.83
C LEU A 330 -11.01 7.77 7.81
N ARG A 331 -10.65 8.05 6.55
CA ARG A 331 -11.61 8.33 5.48
C ARG A 331 -12.44 7.11 5.07
N ARG A 332 -11.87 5.90 5.11
CA ARG A 332 -12.63 4.66 4.91
C ARG A 332 -13.67 4.45 6.00
N VAL A 333 -13.32 4.67 7.25
CA VAL A 333 -14.26 4.58 8.37
C VAL A 333 -15.39 5.62 8.26
N ALA A 334 -15.08 6.83 7.78
CA ALA A 334 -16.09 7.85 7.51
C ALA A 334 -17.00 7.54 6.31
N GLY A 335 -16.77 6.41 5.60
CA GLY A 335 -17.52 6.09 4.38
C GLY A 335 -17.22 7.01 3.19
N ARG A 336 -16.12 7.78 3.27
CA ARG A 336 -15.73 8.76 2.24
C ARG A 336 -14.73 8.22 1.23
N LEU A 337 -14.16 7.06 1.53
CA LEU A 337 -13.37 6.25 0.62
C LEU A 337 -14.00 4.87 0.61
N GLY A 338 -14.64 4.51 -0.49
CA GLY A 338 -15.05 3.12 -0.71
C GLY A 338 -13.83 2.18 -0.67
N ALA A 339 -14.08 0.88 -0.50
CA ALA A 339 -13.15 -0.12 -0.95
C ALA A 339 -12.78 0.22 -2.40
N PHE A 340 -11.54 0.02 -2.78
CA PHE A 340 -11.03 0.43 -4.09
C PHE A 340 -12.00 0.11 -5.23
N PRO A 341 -12.31 1.10 -6.11
CA PRO A 341 -13.09 0.83 -7.30
C PRO A 341 -12.31 -0.09 -8.24
#